data_9a43d7c1d6aac025ec8ec4942444a408
#
_entry.id   9a43d7c1d6aac025ec8ec4942444a408
#
_cell.length_a   1.000
_cell.length_b   1.000
_cell.length_c   1.000
_cell.angle_alpha   90.00
_cell.angle_beta   90.00
_cell.angle_gamma   90.00
#
_symmetry.space_group_name_H-M   'P 1'
#
loop_
_entity.id
_entity.type
_entity.pdbx_description
1 polymer ?
#
loop_
_entity_poly.entity_id
_entity_poly.type
_entity_poly.pdbx_seq_one_letter_code
_entity_poly.pdbx_strand_id
1 'polypeptide(L)'
;MSKDEALKFLEMHQPMPADCEITQELIDRYDEVRMYFITYPDREAIPLFLQSFGDGNGLGVYQVVEDFFYKCDFNDVVDNISSILENPHTVKSVRLWCTILTMSFPDKRMLKGLNISVQSNDEDTHDMALLGLKLIKEKFPD
;
A
#
# COMPACT_ATOMS: atom_id res chain seq x y z
N MET A 1 12.90 14.00 13.97
CA MET A 1 12.74 12.55 13.71
C MET A 1 13.94 12.06 12.91
N SER A 2 14.47 10.89 13.22
CA SER A 2 15.54 10.27 12.44
C SER A 2 14.96 9.18 11.53
N LYS A 3 15.77 8.75 10.54
CA LYS A 3 15.41 7.63 9.68
C LYS A 3 15.13 6.36 10.50
N ASP A 4 15.98 6.07 11.49
CA ASP A 4 15.83 4.87 12.32
C ASP A 4 14.54 4.90 13.13
N GLU A 5 14.18 6.05 13.70
CA GLU A 5 12.93 6.21 14.42
C GLU A 5 11.73 6.01 13.49
N ALA A 6 11.78 6.58 12.31
CA ALA A 6 10.70 6.48 11.33
C ALA A 6 10.51 5.03 10.84
N LEU A 7 11.60 4.34 10.49
CA LEU A 7 11.56 2.94 10.07
C LEU A 7 11.03 2.05 11.21
N LYS A 8 11.50 2.29 12.43
CA LYS A 8 11.07 1.51 13.59
C LYS A 8 9.57 1.68 13.86
N PHE A 9 9.06 2.90 13.72
CA PHE A 9 7.62 3.14 13.86
C PHE A 9 6.84 2.26 12.88
N LEU A 10 7.23 2.24 11.61
CA LEU A 10 6.56 1.41 10.61
C LEU A 10 6.69 -0.09 10.93
N GLU A 11 7.86 -0.54 11.33
CA GLU A 11 8.09 -1.94 11.70
C GLU A 11 7.20 -2.40 12.85
N MET A 12 6.83 -1.50 13.76
CA MET A 12 5.95 -1.79 14.89
C MET A 12 4.46 -1.78 14.52
N HIS A 13 4.11 -1.37 13.30
CA HIS A 13 2.73 -1.21 12.86
C HIS A 13 2.49 -1.89 11.50
N GLN A 14 2.52 -3.21 11.48
CA GLN A 14 2.43 -4.06 10.30
C GLN A 14 1.24 -5.03 10.35
N PRO A 15 -0.01 -4.59 10.32
CA PRO A 15 -0.50 -3.24 9.98
C PRO A 15 -0.80 -2.34 11.18
N MET A 16 -1.20 -1.13 10.88
CA MET A 16 -1.79 -0.20 11.84
C MET A 16 -3.12 -0.76 12.38
N PRO A 17 -3.55 -0.34 13.59
CA PRO A 17 -4.85 -0.73 14.11
C PRO A 17 -6.00 -0.30 13.20
N ALA A 18 -7.14 -1.00 13.27
CA ALA A 18 -8.35 -0.63 12.55
C ALA A 18 -8.83 0.77 12.96
N ASP A 19 -9.55 1.45 12.07
CA ASP A 19 -10.06 2.80 12.33
C ASP A 19 -10.89 2.90 13.62
N CYS A 20 -11.61 1.84 13.99
CA CYS A 20 -12.39 1.83 15.23
C CYS A 20 -11.52 1.77 16.50
N GLU A 21 -10.24 1.45 16.36
CA GLU A 21 -9.30 1.31 17.49
C GLU A 21 -8.18 2.34 17.45
N ILE A 22 -7.95 2.97 16.29
CA ILE A 22 -6.85 3.90 16.12
C ILE A 22 -7.10 5.20 16.90
N THR A 23 -6.05 5.73 17.54
CA THR A 23 -6.14 7.01 18.22
C THR A 23 -5.67 8.13 17.30
N GLN A 24 -6.13 9.36 17.56
CA GLN A 24 -5.67 10.52 16.83
C GLN A 24 -4.16 10.72 17.00
N GLU A 25 -3.65 10.46 18.21
CA GLU A 25 -2.22 10.57 18.49
C GLU A 25 -1.40 9.61 17.61
N LEU A 26 -1.87 8.35 17.48
CA LEU A 26 -1.16 7.36 16.67
C LEU A 26 -1.17 7.73 15.19
N ILE A 27 -2.32 8.16 14.67
CA ILE A 27 -2.40 8.54 13.26
C ILE A 27 -1.59 9.81 12.96
N ASP A 28 -1.53 10.74 13.91
CA ASP A 28 -0.69 11.93 13.77
C ASP A 28 0.79 11.53 13.69
N ARG A 29 1.20 10.55 14.50
CA ARG A 29 2.56 10.04 14.47
C ARG A 29 2.87 9.34 13.13
N TYR A 30 1.92 8.55 12.63
CA TYR A 30 2.04 7.92 11.32
C TYR A 30 2.22 8.97 10.23
N ASP A 31 1.44 10.06 10.29
CA ASP A 31 1.54 11.14 9.32
C ASP A 31 2.88 11.87 9.40
N GLU A 32 3.45 12.03 10.59
CA GLU A 32 4.81 12.58 10.75
C GLU A 32 5.85 11.69 10.05
N VAL A 33 5.70 10.37 10.17
CA VAL A 33 6.59 9.41 9.50
C VAL A 33 6.44 9.55 7.98
N ARG A 34 5.23 9.67 7.49
CA ARG A 34 4.96 9.89 6.07
C ARG A 34 5.66 11.16 5.58
N MET A 35 5.49 12.28 6.30
CA MET A 35 6.12 13.55 5.94
C MET A 35 7.64 13.48 5.98
N TYR A 36 8.20 12.71 6.92
CA TYR A 36 9.64 12.49 6.98
C TYR A 36 10.14 11.84 5.68
N PHE A 37 9.47 10.78 5.21
CA PHE A 37 9.90 10.06 4.01
C PHE A 37 9.53 10.79 2.72
N ILE A 38 8.61 11.71 2.73
CA ILE A 38 8.39 12.61 1.58
C ILE A 38 9.58 13.55 1.43
N THR A 39 10.13 14.03 2.56
CA THR A 39 11.29 14.91 2.56
C THR A 39 12.59 14.14 2.25
N TYR A 40 12.73 12.93 2.81
CA TYR A 40 13.91 12.07 2.66
C TYR A 40 13.48 10.69 2.14
N PRO A 41 13.13 10.56 0.86
CA PRO A 41 12.66 9.29 0.31
C PRO A 41 13.71 8.20 0.48
N ASP A 42 13.25 7.00 0.89
CA ASP A 42 14.12 5.86 1.12
C ASP A 42 13.41 4.59 0.69
N ARG A 43 14.06 3.79 -0.16
CA ARG A 43 13.48 2.55 -0.67
C ARG A 43 13.16 1.54 0.45
N GLU A 44 13.87 1.59 1.56
CA GLU A 44 13.62 0.69 2.69
C GLU A 44 12.22 0.89 3.28
N ALA A 45 11.65 2.09 3.15
CA ALA A 45 10.33 2.39 3.68
C ALA A 45 9.21 1.87 2.79
N ILE A 46 9.47 1.52 1.52
CA ILE A 46 8.42 1.09 0.59
C ILE A 46 7.66 -0.14 1.12
N PRO A 47 8.32 -1.28 1.40
CA PRO A 47 7.57 -2.45 1.88
C PRO A 47 6.94 -2.20 3.24
N LEU A 48 7.54 -1.37 4.08
CA LEU A 48 7.02 -1.07 5.41
C LEU A 48 5.73 -0.24 5.34
N PHE A 49 5.67 0.77 4.45
CA PHE A 49 4.43 1.50 4.24
C PHE A 49 3.34 0.62 3.65
N LEU A 50 3.70 -0.20 2.65
CA LEU A 50 2.71 -1.09 2.03
C LEU A 50 2.09 -2.05 3.04
N GLN A 51 2.87 -2.56 3.99
CA GLN A 51 2.38 -3.46 5.02
C GLN A 51 1.74 -2.74 6.22
N SER A 52 1.71 -1.41 6.19
CA SER A 52 1.20 -0.62 7.32
C SER A 52 -0.31 -0.35 7.25
N PHE A 53 -0.95 -0.56 6.11
CA PHE A 53 -2.37 -0.23 5.93
C PHE A 53 -3.27 -1.11 6.79
N GLY A 54 -3.98 -0.50 7.75
CA GLY A 54 -4.94 -1.20 8.59
C GLY A 54 -6.35 -1.17 7.99
N ASP A 55 -7.32 -1.75 8.74
CA ASP A 55 -8.72 -1.75 8.32
C ASP A 55 -9.30 -0.35 8.37
N GLY A 56 -9.83 0.12 7.25
CA GLY A 56 -10.37 1.46 7.09
C GLY A 56 -9.46 2.32 6.26
N ASN A 57 -9.48 3.62 6.48
CA ASN A 57 -8.69 4.59 5.71
C ASN A 57 -7.64 5.35 6.53
N GLY A 58 -7.39 4.91 7.78
CA GLY A 58 -6.43 5.58 8.67
C GLY A 58 -6.82 7.05 8.90
N LEU A 59 -8.10 7.31 9.11
CA LEU A 59 -8.67 8.66 9.29
C LEU A 59 -8.26 9.60 8.13
N GLY A 60 -8.14 9.04 6.92
CA GLY A 60 -7.83 9.77 5.70
C GLY A 60 -6.35 9.80 5.32
N VAL A 61 -5.45 9.30 6.16
CA VAL A 61 -4.01 9.39 5.91
C VAL A 61 -3.52 8.35 4.89
N TYR A 62 -4.11 7.15 4.86
CA TYR A 62 -3.62 6.11 3.95
C TYR A 62 -3.64 6.53 2.48
N GLN A 63 -4.68 7.25 2.08
CA GLN A 63 -4.79 7.73 0.71
C GLN A 63 -3.62 8.63 0.31
N VAL A 64 -3.12 9.45 1.24
CA VAL A 64 -2.04 10.40 0.94
C VAL A 64 -0.64 9.78 1.09
N VAL A 65 -0.52 8.55 1.60
CA VAL A 65 0.76 7.80 1.58
C VAL A 65 1.23 7.61 0.13
N GLU A 66 0.31 7.59 -0.83
CA GLU A 66 0.64 7.48 -2.25
C GLU A 66 1.67 8.53 -2.69
N ASP A 67 1.63 9.73 -2.10
CA ASP A 67 2.59 10.79 -2.41
C ASP A 67 4.04 10.35 -2.17
N PHE A 68 4.28 9.55 -1.13
CA PHE A 68 5.60 8.99 -0.87
C PHE A 68 6.04 8.06 -2.01
N PHE A 69 5.14 7.19 -2.48
CA PHE A 69 5.49 6.24 -3.54
C PHE A 69 5.86 6.95 -4.85
N TYR A 70 5.28 8.10 -5.13
CA TYR A 70 5.67 8.90 -6.30
C TYR A 70 7.06 9.52 -6.16
N LYS A 71 7.61 9.61 -4.95
CA LYS A 71 8.98 10.07 -4.71
C LYS A 71 10.01 8.96 -4.89
N CYS A 72 9.57 7.71 -5.00
CA CYS A 72 10.44 6.54 -5.10
C CYS A 72 10.60 6.07 -6.53
N ASP A 73 11.56 5.20 -6.78
CA ASP A 73 11.73 4.56 -8.07
C ASP A 73 10.50 3.71 -8.40
N PHE A 74 9.96 3.90 -9.60
CA PHE A 74 8.76 3.20 -10.06
C PHE A 74 8.91 1.68 -9.98
N ASN A 75 10.05 1.14 -10.41
CA ASN A 75 10.28 -0.30 -10.40
C ASN A 75 10.33 -0.86 -8.98
N ASP A 76 10.92 -0.12 -8.04
CA ASP A 76 10.95 -0.54 -6.63
C ASP A 76 9.52 -0.61 -6.07
N VAL A 77 8.69 0.36 -6.36
CA VAL A 77 7.29 0.39 -5.90
C VAL A 77 6.52 -0.79 -6.50
N VAL A 78 6.60 -0.96 -7.81
CA VAL A 78 5.88 -2.03 -8.53
C VAL A 78 6.33 -3.41 -8.04
N ASP A 79 7.63 -3.64 -7.90
CA ASP A 79 8.15 -4.93 -7.43
C ASP A 79 7.63 -5.27 -6.03
N ASN A 80 7.59 -4.29 -5.14
CA ASN A 80 7.08 -4.50 -3.78
C ASN A 80 5.57 -4.77 -3.76
N ILE A 81 4.78 -4.00 -4.52
CA ILE A 81 3.34 -4.23 -4.61
C ILE A 81 3.07 -5.62 -5.19
N SER A 82 3.75 -5.98 -6.28
CA SER A 82 3.59 -7.28 -6.93
C SER A 82 3.88 -8.42 -5.97
N SER A 83 4.97 -8.33 -5.23
CA SER A 83 5.38 -9.36 -4.27
C SER A 83 4.32 -9.56 -3.18
N ILE A 84 3.78 -8.47 -2.64
CA ILE A 84 2.75 -8.53 -1.61
C ILE A 84 1.46 -9.15 -2.17
N LEU A 85 1.03 -8.72 -3.35
CA LEU A 85 -0.19 -9.22 -3.97
C LEU A 85 -0.08 -10.69 -4.37
N GLU A 86 1.12 -11.18 -4.72
CA GLU A 86 1.33 -12.57 -5.09
C GLU A 86 1.35 -13.50 -3.88
N ASN A 87 1.45 -12.98 -2.68
CA ASN A 87 1.35 -13.77 -1.46
C ASN A 87 -0.13 -13.95 -1.06
N PRO A 88 -0.69 -15.16 -1.15
CA PRO A 88 -2.10 -15.40 -0.84
C PRO A 88 -2.44 -15.20 0.63
N HIS A 89 -1.43 -15.13 1.52
CA HIS A 89 -1.63 -14.93 2.96
C HIS A 89 -1.53 -13.48 3.39
N THR A 90 -1.39 -12.56 2.46
CA THR A 90 -1.35 -11.12 2.78
C THR A 90 -2.62 -10.71 3.53
N VAL A 91 -2.44 -9.96 4.61
CA VAL A 91 -3.53 -9.44 5.44
C VAL A 91 -4.53 -8.68 4.56
N LYS A 92 -5.82 -8.87 4.84
CA LYS A 92 -6.92 -8.31 4.05
C LYS A 92 -6.80 -6.81 3.81
N SER A 93 -6.53 -6.03 4.85
CA SER A 93 -6.40 -4.57 4.72
C SER A 93 -5.23 -4.15 3.84
N VAL A 94 -4.11 -4.84 3.98
CA VAL A 94 -2.92 -4.61 3.16
C VAL A 94 -3.20 -4.98 1.71
N ARG A 95 -3.85 -6.11 1.47
CA ARG A 95 -4.22 -6.54 0.12
C ARG A 95 -5.12 -5.51 -0.56
N LEU A 96 -6.12 -4.99 0.15
CA LEU A 96 -7.03 -3.99 -0.41
C LEU A 96 -6.26 -2.75 -0.88
N TRP A 97 -5.43 -2.17 -0.02
CA TRP A 97 -4.70 -0.94 -0.36
C TRP A 97 -3.66 -1.17 -1.45
N CYS A 98 -2.95 -2.31 -1.41
CA CYS A 98 -2.02 -2.66 -2.49
C CYS A 98 -2.75 -2.87 -3.83
N THR A 99 -3.96 -3.45 -3.80
CA THR A 99 -4.79 -3.61 -5.00
C THR A 99 -5.21 -2.24 -5.55
N ILE A 100 -5.61 -1.31 -4.69
CA ILE A 100 -5.94 0.06 -5.08
C ILE A 100 -4.73 0.74 -5.74
N LEU A 101 -3.55 0.57 -5.17
CA LEU A 101 -2.32 1.19 -5.67
C LEU A 101 -1.92 0.70 -7.07
N THR A 102 -2.37 -0.48 -7.51
CA THR A 102 -2.09 -0.94 -8.88
C THR A 102 -2.66 0.00 -9.93
N MET A 103 -3.68 0.79 -9.61
CA MET A 103 -4.26 1.76 -10.53
C MET A 103 -3.38 3.01 -10.66
N SER A 104 -2.62 3.33 -9.62
CA SER A 104 -1.69 4.47 -9.64
C SER A 104 -0.32 4.10 -10.21
N PHE A 105 0.06 2.82 -10.11
CA PHE A 105 1.33 2.28 -10.60
C PHE A 105 1.07 1.08 -11.51
N PRO A 106 0.32 1.28 -12.62
CA PRO A 106 -0.08 0.15 -13.47
C PRO A 106 1.12 -0.45 -14.20
N ASP A 107 1.21 -1.79 -14.16
CA ASP A 107 2.27 -2.54 -14.82
C ASP A 107 1.83 -4.00 -14.97
N LYS A 108 2.29 -4.66 -16.03
CA LYS A 108 1.96 -6.07 -16.28
C LYS A 108 2.39 -7.00 -15.15
N ARG A 109 3.41 -6.62 -14.39
CA ARG A 109 3.85 -7.39 -13.22
C ARG A 109 2.77 -7.56 -12.16
N MET A 110 1.74 -6.70 -12.18
CA MET A 110 0.62 -6.75 -11.23
C MET A 110 -0.43 -7.82 -11.56
N LEU A 111 -0.43 -8.35 -12.80
CA LEU A 111 -1.51 -9.22 -13.26
C LEU A 111 -1.70 -10.47 -12.40
N LYS A 112 -0.61 -11.14 -12.04
CA LYS A 112 -0.69 -12.36 -11.22
C LYS A 112 -1.30 -12.06 -9.84
N GLY A 113 -0.81 -11.02 -9.17
CA GLY A 113 -1.32 -10.62 -7.86
C GLY A 113 -2.76 -10.15 -7.91
N LEU A 114 -3.14 -9.39 -8.94
CA LEU A 114 -4.52 -8.93 -9.11
C LEU A 114 -5.47 -10.11 -9.33
N ASN A 115 -5.06 -11.15 -10.05
CA ASN A 115 -5.87 -12.36 -10.22
C ASN A 115 -6.11 -13.07 -8.88
N ILE A 116 -5.17 -13.00 -7.95
CA ILE A 116 -5.38 -13.51 -6.59
C ILE A 116 -6.38 -12.61 -5.85
N SER A 117 -6.25 -11.29 -5.95
CA SER A 117 -7.16 -10.34 -5.31
C SER A 117 -8.60 -10.47 -5.80
N VAL A 118 -8.81 -10.82 -7.08
CA VAL A 118 -10.15 -11.08 -7.63
C VAL A 118 -10.84 -12.21 -6.89
N GLN A 119 -10.09 -13.19 -6.37
CA GLN A 119 -10.64 -14.32 -5.63
C GLN A 119 -10.96 -14.00 -4.18
N SER A 120 -10.71 -12.78 -3.73
CA SER A 120 -10.97 -12.37 -2.35
C SER A 120 -12.46 -12.41 -2.04
N ASN A 121 -12.79 -12.79 -0.80
CA ASN A 121 -14.15 -12.73 -0.28
C ASN A 121 -14.54 -11.29 0.11
N ASP A 122 -13.55 -10.40 0.20
CA ASP A 122 -13.81 -8.99 0.46
C ASP A 122 -14.28 -8.30 -0.83
N GLU A 123 -15.52 -7.79 -0.80
CA GLU A 123 -16.13 -7.19 -1.98
C GLU A 123 -15.31 -6.03 -2.53
N ASP A 124 -14.80 -5.16 -1.66
CA ASP A 124 -14.01 -4.00 -2.08
C ASP A 124 -12.72 -4.43 -2.78
N THR A 125 -12.04 -5.43 -2.22
CA THR A 125 -10.81 -5.97 -2.83
C THR A 125 -11.11 -6.59 -4.20
N HIS A 126 -12.18 -7.36 -4.29
CA HIS A 126 -12.62 -7.98 -5.54
C HIS A 126 -12.90 -6.91 -6.60
N ASP A 127 -13.68 -5.89 -6.25
CA ASP A 127 -14.07 -4.83 -7.18
C ASP A 127 -12.86 -4.00 -7.64
N MET A 128 -11.96 -3.66 -6.72
CA MET A 128 -10.76 -2.90 -7.06
C MET A 128 -9.82 -3.71 -7.94
N ALA A 129 -9.75 -5.03 -7.72
CA ALA A 129 -8.93 -5.91 -8.56
C ALA A 129 -9.45 -5.96 -10.00
N LEU A 130 -10.77 -6.01 -10.18
CA LEU A 130 -11.37 -5.97 -11.53
C LEU A 130 -11.03 -4.66 -12.25
N LEU A 131 -11.12 -3.53 -11.54
CA LEU A 131 -10.77 -2.23 -12.11
C LEU A 131 -9.29 -2.16 -12.48
N GLY A 132 -8.42 -2.67 -11.60
CA GLY A 132 -6.97 -2.69 -11.87
C GLY A 132 -6.63 -3.55 -13.07
N LEU A 133 -7.24 -4.73 -13.19
CA LEU A 133 -7.04 -5.62 -14.33
C LEU A 133 -7.48 -4.95 -15.63
N LYS A 134 -8.65 -4.30 -15.61
CA LYS A 134 -9.18 -3.59 -16.79
C LYS A 134 -8.22 -2.50 -17.22
N LEU A 135 -7.78 -1.67 -16.28
CA LEU A 135 -6.87 -0.56 -16.56
C LEU A 135 -5.55 -1.05 -17.18
N ILE A 136 -4.96 -2.10 -16.62
CA ILE A 136 -3.68 -2.63 -17.10
C ILE A 136 -3.84 -3.22 -18.50
N LYS A 137 -4.91 -3.96 -18.76
CA LYS A 137 -5.18 -4.53 -20.10
C LYS A 137 -5.42 -3.46 -21.15
N GLU A 138 -6.07 -2.36 -20.78
CA GLU A 138 -6.27 -1.24 -21.70
C GLU A 138 -4.96 -0.48 -21.98
N LYS A 139 -4.14 -0.31 -20.93
CA LYS A 139 -2.90 0.44 -21.05
C LYS A 139 -1.77 -0.35 -21.72
N PHE A 140 -1.76 -1.65 -21.53
CA PHE A 140 -0.75 -2.55 -22.09
C PHE A 140 -1.40 -3.68 -22.88
N PRO A 141 -2.05 -3.38 -24.03
CA PRO A 141 -2.63 -4.41 -24.87
C PRO A 141 -1.51 -5.26 -25.50
N ASP A 142 -1.76 -6.54 -25.65
CA ASP A 142 -0.77 -7.44 -26.27
C ASP A 142 -0.70 -7.25 -27.78
#